data_f1552800b190dfca27ddbc3c68e12f1f
#
_entry.id   f1552800b190dfca27ddbc3c68e12f1f
#
_cell.length_a   1.000
_cell.length_b   1.000
_cell.length_c   1.000
_cell.angle_alpha   90.00
_cell.angle_beta   90.00
_cell.angle_gamma   90.00
#
_symmetry.space_group_name_H-M   'P 1'
#
loop_
_entity.id
_entity.type
_entity.pdbx_description
1 polymer ?
#
loop_
_entity_poly.entity_id
_entity_poly.type
_entity_poly.pdbx_seq_one_letter_code
_entity_poly.pdbx_strand_id
1 'polypeptide(L)'
;FNKIKLKLSDIPKNKILGVCYFDNFHQSMELTKEIVKLKPTCVELMDQNLLNLAKEIPMYAGGIKKYIKGNPEAVLMVEFIDTDKSVYEKKIKDLEYLVLNQNKNNQFSYYTDLSEQKDVFEIRKAGLNILMSMKGDKKPVAFIEDCAVSLDHLAEYTARLNEIFKKY
;
A
#
# COMPACT_ATOMS: atom_id res chain seq x y z
N PHE A 1 -14.01 18.26 -23.47
CA PHE A 1 -12.73 18.48 -24.16
C PHE A 1 -12.81 17.99 -25.60
N ASN A 2 -12.39 18.82 -26.56
CA ASN A 2 -12.41 18.40 -27.98
C ASN A 2 -11.06 17.80 -28.43
N LYS A 3 -9.98 18.09 -27.74
CA LYS A 3 -8.63 17.58 -28.04
C LYS A 3 -7.72 17.67 -26.82
N ILE A 4 -6.99 16.58 -26.54
CA ILE A 4 -5.99 16.51 -25.46
C ILE A 4 -4.68 16.03 -26.09
N LYS A 5 -3.56 16.71 -25.76
CA LYS A 5 -2.20 16.28 -26.09
C LYS A 5 -1.57 15.70 -24.84
N LEU A 6 -1.20 14.43 -24.88
CA LEU A 6 -0.56 13.72 -23.78
C LEU A 6 0.88 13.37 -24.13
N LYS A 7 1.78 13.46 -23.14
CA LYS A 7 3.12 12.88 -23.24
C LYS A 7 3.01 11.43 -22.78
N LEU A 8 3.34 10.49 -23.63
CA LEU A 8 3.36 9.07 -23.32
C LEU A 8 4.73 8.68 -22.78
N SER A 9 4.75 7.70 -21.89
CA SER A 9 5.95 7.00 -21.42
C SER A 9 5.94 5.58 -21.96
N ASP A 10 7.11 5.00 -22.14
CA ASP A 10 7.23 3.59 -22.50
C ASP A 10 6.65 2.70 -21.39
N ILE A 11 6.09 1.56 -21.79
CA ILE A 11 5.62 0.56 -20.82
C ILE A 11 6.86 -0.06 -20.16
N PRO A 12 6.98 0.06 -18.84
CA PRO A 12 8.14 -0.47 -18.12
C PRO A 12 8.18 -1.99 -18.22
N LYS A 13 9.34 -2.53 -18.60
CA LYS A 13 9.56 -3.97 -18.73
C LYS A 13 10.06 -4.61 -17.43
N ASN A 14 10.77 -3.85 -16.63
CA ASN A 14 11.39 -4.32 -15.39
C ASN A 14 10.81 -3.56 -14.21
N LYS A 15 10.20 -4.30 -13.29
CA LYS A 15 9.68 -3.76 -12.05
C LYS A 15 9.76 -4.79 -10.93
N ILE A 16 9.82 -4.31 -9.70
CA ILE A 16 9.82 -5.10 -8.49
C ILE A 16 8.86 -4.48 -7.49
N LEU A 17 8.10 -5.32 -6.82
CA LEU A 17 7.15 -4.92 -5.80
C LEU A 17 7.63 -5.38 -4.42
N GLY A 18 7.90 -4.44 -3.51
CA GLY A 18 8.05 -4.69 -2.09
C GLY A 18 6.70 -4.64 -1.39
N VAL A 19 6.47 -5.56 -0.46
CA VAL A 19 5.29 -5.60 0.40
C VAL A 19 5.78 -5.58 1.84
N CYS A 20 5.49 -4.46 2.52
CA CYS A 20 5.96 -4.17 3.86
C CYS A 20 4.79 -4.34 4.82
N TYR A 21 4.93 -5.18 5.85
CA TYR A 21 3.88 -5.47 6.82
C TYR A 21 4.23 -4.82 8.15
N PHE A 22 3.29 -4.04 8.70
CA PHE A 22 3.47 -3.29 9.94
C PHE A 22 2.45 -3.73 10.98
N ASP A 23 2.91 -3.96 12.18
CA ASP A 23 2.07 -4.23 13.35
C ASP A 23 1.48 -2.96 13.97
N ASN A 24 1.89 -1.79 13.48
CA ASN A 24 1.41 -0.48 13.91
C ASN A 24 1.20 0.46 12.71
N PHE A 25 -0.05 0.93 12.55
CA PHE A 25 -0.43 1.82 11.45
C PHE A 25 0.35 3.14 11.46
N HIS A 26 0.51 3.77 12.63
CA HIS A 26 1.21 5.06 12.73
C HIS A 26 2.67 4.95 12.28
N GLN A 27 3.37 3.88 12.68
CA GLN A 27 4.75 3.63 12.24
C GLN A 27 4.86 3.47 10.72
N SER A 28 3.86 2.88 10.06
CA SER A 28 3.87 2.79 8.59
C SER A 28 3.80 4.17 7.94
N MET A 29 3.02 5.08 8.52
CA MET A 29 2.92 6.47 8.04
C MET A 29 4.22 7.26 8.29
N GLU A 30 4.86 7.09 9.45
CA GLU A 30 6.17 7.71 9.73
C GLU A 30 7.25 7.22 8.77
N LEU A 31 7.30 5.90 8.51
CA LEU A 31 8.32 5.33 7.62
C LEU A 31 8.13 5.72 6.16
N THR A 32 6.92 6.07 5.75
CA THR A 32 6.60 6.44 4.36
C THR A 32 7.52 7.56 3.85
N LYS A 33 7.86 8.55 4.67
CA LYS A 33 8.77 9.63 4.26
C LYS A 33 10.21 9.14 3.98
N GLU A 34 10.68 8.14 4.73
CA GLU A 34 11.99 7.53 4.46
C GLU A 34 11.95 6.64 3.22
N ILE A 35 10.85 5.89 3.03
CA ILE A 35 10.62 5.07 1.83
C ILE A 35 10.64 5.94 0.57
N VAL A 36 10.01 7.11 0.59
CA VAL A 36 9.97 8.01 -0.58
C VAL A 36 11.37 8.52 -0.98
N LYS A 37 12.34 8.61 -0.05
CA LYS A 37 13.73 8.96 -0.36
C LYS A 37 14.42 7.92 -1.28
N LEU A 38 13.95 6.67 -1.28
CA LEU A 38 14.40 5.63 -2.21
C LEU A 38 13.86 5.82 -3.63
N LYS A 39 13.03 6.85 -3.85
CA LYS A 39 12.41 7.19 -5.14
C LYS A 39 11.63 6.01 -5.73
N PRO A 40 10.64 5.48 -5.01
CA PRO A 40 9.72 4.49 -5.56
C PRO A 40 8.88 5.10 -6.68
N THR A 41 8.38 4.25 -7.56
CA THR A 41 7.41 4.63 -8.60
C THR A 41 6.02 4.79 -8.00
N CYS A 42 5.70 3.96 -7.02
CA CYS A 42 4.41 3.94 -6.35
C CYS A 42 4.58 3.47 -4.89
N VAL A 43 3.80 4.07 -3.98
CA VAL A 43 3.59 3.60 -2.61
C VAL A 43 2.09 3.60 -2.36
N GLU A 44 1.54 2.42 -2.07
CA GLU A 44 0.11 2.21 -1.83
C GLU A 44 -0.11 1.60 -0.44
N LEU A 45 -1.16 2.02 0.22
CA LEU A 45 -1.55 1.52 1.54
C LEU A 45 -2.75 0.58 1.44
N MET A 46 -2.70 -0.51 2.20
CA MET A 46 -3.88 -1.29 2.62
C MET A 46 -3.92 -1.33 4.15
N ASP A 47 -5.00 -0.88 4.74
CA ASP A 47 -5.21 -0.92 6.18
C ASP A 47 -5.81 -2.26 6.64
N GLN A 48 -5.83 -2.48 7.94
CA GLN A 48 -6.36 -3.71 8.55
C GLN A 48 -7.84 -3.92 8.25
N ASN A 49 -8.64 -2.84 8.16
CA ASN A 49 -10.07 -2.95 7.88
C ASN A 49 -10.30 -3.53 6.48
N LEU A 50 -9.61 -2.99 5.48
CA LEU A 50 -9.65 -3.52 4.12
C LEU A 50 -9.21 -4.98 4.07
N LEU A 51 -8.09 -5.32 4.73
CA LEU A 51 -7.55 -6.68 4.74
C LEU A 51 -8.52 -7.67 5.41
N ASN A 52 -9.15 -7.28 6.52
CA ASN A 52 -10.11 -8.13 7.21
C ASN A 52 -11.37 -8.37 6.38
N LEU A 53 -11.92 -7.33 5.75
CA LEU A 53 -13.05 -7.47 4.85
C LEU A 53 -12.72 -8.34 3.63
N ALA A 54 -11.53 -8.17 3.05
CA ALA A 54 -11.09 -8.97 1.91
C ALA A 54 -10.95 -10.45 2.25
N LYS A 55 -10.57 -10.82 3.48
CA LYS A 55 -10.51 -12.21 3.96
C LYS A 55 -11.88 -12.91 3.92
N GLU A 56 -12.98 -12.16 4.12
CA GLU A 56 -14.34 -12.70 4.13
C GLU A 56 -14.93 -12.90 2.73
N ILE A 57 -14.31 -12.31 1.70
CA ILE A 57 -14.81 -12.39 0.32
C ILE A 57 -14.07 -13.53 -0.40
N PRO A 58 -14.78 -14.60 -0.85
CA PRO A 58 -14.15 -15.79 -1.45
C PRO A 58 -13.18 -15.46 -2.60
N MET A 59 -13.51 -14.45 -3.42
CA MET A 59 -12.67 -14.02 -4.55
C MET A 59 -11.30 -13.50 -4.12
N TYR A 60 -11.18 -12.85 -2.95
CA TYR A 60 -9.94 -12.22 -2.46
C TYR A 60 -9.26 -13.03 -1.36
N ALA A 61 -9.98 -13.89 -0.65
CA ALA A 61 -9.47 -14.66 0.48
C ALA A 61 -8.21 -15.47 0.14
N GLY A 62 -8.16 -16.08 -1.04
CA GLY A 62 -7.00 -16.82 -1.54
C GLY A 62 -5.77 -15.94 -1.72
N GLY A 63 -5.95 -14.77 -2.31
CA GLY A 63 -4.88 -13.78 -2.51
C GLY A 63 -4.37 -13.22 -1.17
N ILE A 64 -5.28 -12.87 -0.26
CA ILE A 64 -4.91 -12.42 1.10
C ILE A 64 -4.08 -13.49 1.80
N LYS A 65 -4.52 -14.75 1.79
CA LYS A 65 -3.78 -15.86 2.42
C LYS A 65 -2.39 -16.08 1.81
N LYS A 66 -2.26 -15.88 0.49
CA LYS A 66 -0.99 -16.07 -0.24
C LYS A 66 0.00 -14.93 -0.01
N TYR A 67 -0.48 -13.67 -0.04
CA TYR A 67 0.39 -12.51 -0.14
C TYR A 67 0.48 -11.68 1.15
N ILE A 68 -0.43 -11.82 2.09
CA ILE A 68 -0.43 -11.05 3.34
C ILE A 68 0.06 -11.93 4.49
N LYS A 69 1.17 -11.53 5.11
CA LYS A 69 1.76 -12.23 6.25
C LYS A 69 1.16 -11.74 7.56
N GLY A 70 0.79 -12.68 8.42
CA GLY A 70 0.30 -12.37 9.77
C GLY A 70 -1.04 -11.63 9.77
N ASN A 71 -1.18 -10.69 10.69
CA ASN A 71 -2.34 -9.81 10.82
C ASN A 71 -1.90 -8.35 11.00
N PRO A 72 -1.29 -7.74 9.96
CA PRO A 72 -0.75 -6.40 10.07
C PRO A 72 -1.85 -5.34 10.21
N GLU A 73 -1.57 -4.26 10.95
CA GLU A 73 -2.43 -3.06 10.96
C GLU A 73 -2.33 -2.26 9.66
N ALA A 74 -1.16 -2.34 8.99
CA ALA A 74 -0.95 -1.70 7.71
C ALA A 74 -0.03 -2.53 6.81
N VAL A 75 -0.29 -2.49 5.51
CA VAL A 75 0.58 -3.01 4.46
C VAL A 75 0.91 -1.88 3.51
N LEU A 76 2.20 -1.59 3.32
CA LEU A 76 2.66 -0.69 2.26
C LEU A 76 3.17 -1.52 1.08
N MET A 77 2.62 -1.26 -0.08
CA MET A 77 3.05 -1.79 -1.36
C MET A 77 3.96 -0.75 -2.03
N VAL A 78 5.22 -1.09 -2.26
CA VAL A 78 6.23 -0.17 -2.78
C VAL A 78 6.79 -0.71 -4.08
N GLU A 79 6.47 -0.05 -5.20
CA GLU A 79 6.91 -0.46 -6.52
C GLU A 79 8.14 0.34 -6.96
N PHE A 80 9.14 -0.34 -7.47
CA PHE A 80 10.27 0.28 -8.17
C PHE A 80 10.29 -0.19 -9.62
N ILE A 81 10.48 0.77 -10.52
CA ILE A 81 10.64 0.55 -11.96
C ILE A 81 11.98 1.14 -12.35
N ASP A 82 12.80 0.36 -13.04
CA ASP A 82 14.04 0.85 -13.62
C ASP A 82 14.40 0.01 -14.86
N THR A 83 15.17 0.61 -15.77
CA THR A 83 15.73 -0.11 -16.92
C THR A 83 16.89 -1.01 -16.51
N ASP A 84 17.62 -0.62 -15.47
CA ASP A 84 18.74 -1.39 -14.91
C ASP A 84 18.27 -2.23 -13.73
N LYS A 85 18.40 -3.54 -13.89
CA LYS A 85 18.02 -4.52 -12.88
C LYS A 85 18.77 -4.33 -11.56
N SER A 86 20.05 -3.99 -11.62
CA SER A 86 20.88 -3.80 -10.42
C SER A 86 20.40 -2.62 -9.55
N VAL A 87 19.83 -1.58 -10.19
CA VAL A 87 19.32 -0.40 -9.49
C VAL A 87 18.09 -0.75 -8.66
N TYR A 88 17.10 -1.42 -9.25
CA TYR A 88 15.90 -1.74 -8.48
C TYR A 88 16.12 -2.88 -7.47
N GLU A 89 17.06 -3.81 -7.73
CA GLU A 89 17.47 -4.82 -6.75
C GLU A 89 18.18 -4.20 -5.54
N LYS A 90 18.95 -3.14 -5.75
CA LYS A 90 19.51 -2.37 -4.63
C LYS A 90 18.40 -1.67 -3.84
N LYS A 91 17.51 -0.96 -4.52
CA LYS A 91 16.40 -0.24 -3.87
C LYS A 91 15.50 -1.15 -3.04
N ILE A 92 15.24 -2.38 -3.51
CA ILE A 92 14.41 -3.33 -2.76
C ILE A 92 15.12 -3.82 -1.49
N LYS A 93 16.45 -4.00 -1.52
CA LYS A 93 17.25 -4.33 -0.33
C LYS A 93 17.31 -3.17 0.66
N ASP A 94 17.45 -1.95 0.17
CA ASP A 94 17.42 -0.74 1.00
C ASP A 94 16.04 -0.58 1.67
N LEU A 95 14.96 -0.89 0.95
CA LEU A 95 13.60 -0.91 1.51
C LEU A 95 13.44 -1.99 2.58
N GLU A 96 13.88 -3.21 2.32
CA GLU A 96 13.86 -4.31 3.30
C GLU A 96 14.58 -3.90 4.58
N TYR A 97 15.78 -3.36 4.44
CA TYR A 97 16.58 -2.86 5.56
C TYR A 97 15.83 -1.81 6.39
N LEU A 98 15.23 -0.80 5.74
CA LEU A 98 14.44 0.22 6.41
C LEU A 98 13.27 -0.35 7.21
N VAL A 99 12.50 -1.26 6.61
CA VAL A 99 11.31 -1.84 7.23
C VAL A 99 11.67 -2.70 8.43
N LEU A 100 12.65 -3.60 8.27
CA LEU A 100 13.01 -4.56 9.32
C LEU A 100 13.77 -3.91 10.48
N ASN A 101 14.52 -2.83 10.24
CA ASN A 101 15.24 -2.14 11.30
C ASN A 101 14.40 -1.13 12.10
N GLN A 102 13.24 -0.70 11.57
CA GLN A 102 12.35 0.18 12.32
C GLN A 102 11.72 -0.54 13.52
N ASN A 103 11.25 -1.78 13.30
CA ASN A 103 10.63 -2.60 14.33
C ASN A 103 10.84 -4.07 13.99
N LYS A 104 11.33 -4.86 14.98
CA LYS A 104 11.57 -6.30 14.83
C LYS A 104 10.33 -7.14 14.51
N ASN A 105 9.14 -6.60 14.75
CA ASN A 105 7.87 -7.26 14.42
C ASN A 105 7.44 -7.00 12.98
N ASN A 106 7.99 -5.98 12.31
CA ASN A 106 7.71 -5.73 10.91
C ASN A 106 8.20 -6.91 10.07
N GLN A 107 7.48 -7.17 8.98
CA GLN A 107 7.84 -8.21 8.03
C GLN A 107 7.94 -7.63 6.63
N PHE A 108 8.62 -8.34 5.77
CA PHE A 108 8.86 -7.92 4.40
C PHE A 108 8.74 -9.11 3.43
N SER A 109 8.26 -8.83 2.23
CA SER A 109 8.31 -9.71 1.06
C SER A 109 8.54 -8.89 -0.19
N TYR A 110 9.04 -9.51 -1.25
CA TYR A 110 9.07 -8.85 -2.55
C TYR A 110 8.73 -9.84 -3.67
N TYR A 111 8.24 -9.31 -4.77
CA TYR A 111 7.79 -10.06 -5.93
C TYR A 111 8.42 -9.48 -7.19
N THR A 112 9.06 -10.35 -7.97
CA THR A 112 9.65 -10.02 -9.29
C THR A 112 8.77 -10.51 -10.44
N ASP A 113 7.96 -11.53 -10.19
CA ASP A 113 7.02 -12.06 -11.16
C ASP A 113 5.85 -11.10 -11.37
N LEU A 114 5.58 -10.74 -12.64
CA LEU A 114 4.55 -9.76 -12.99
C LEU A 114 3.14 -10.24 -12.67
N SER A 115 2.88 -11.55 -12.71
CA SER A 115 1.58 -12.12 -12.36
C SER A 115 1.33 -11.99 -10.86
N GLU A 116 2.33 -12.29 -10.03
CA GLU A 116 2.23 -12.13 -8.58
C GLU A 116 2.03 -10.66 -8.18
N GLN A 117 2.80 -9.75 -8.80
CA GLN A 117 2.61 -8.31 -8.58
C GLN A 117 1.20 -7.87 -8.94
N LYS A 118 0.67 -8.35 -10.07
CA LYS A 118 -0.70 -8.06 -10.49
C LYS A 118 -1.72 -8.56 -9.47
N ASP A 119 -1.58 -9.78 -8.98
CA ASP A 119 -2.48 -10.37 -7.99
C ASP A 119 -2.54 -9.54 -6.72
N VAL A 120 -1.38 -9.07 -6.22
CA VAL A 120 -1.31 -8.18 -5.03
C VAL A 120 -2.02 -6.85 -5.31
N PHE A 121 -1.77 -6.23 -6.46
CA PHE A 121 -2.42 -4.97 -6.85
C PHE A 121 -3.94 -5.11 -7.07
N GLU A 122 -4.43 -6.26 -7.54
CA GLU A 122 -5.87 -6.49 -7.72
C GLU A 122 -6.63 -6.42 -6.37
N ILE A 123 -6.04 -6.91 -5.29
CA ILE A 123 -6.63 -6.77 -3.94
C ILE A 123 -6.75 -5.28 -3.58
N ARG A 124 -5.71 -4.48 -3.80
CA ARG A 124 -5.71 -3.05 -3.49
C ARG A 124 -6.70 -2.27 -4.36
N LYS A 125 -6.75 -2.56 -5.66
CA LYS A 125 -7.70 -1.93 -6.59
C LYS A 125 -9.15 -2.22 -6.25
N ALA A 126 -9.43 -3.42 -5.74
CA ALA A 126 -10.76 -3.81 -5.32
C ALA A 126 -11.22 -3.13 -4.01
N GLY A 127 -10.37 -2.31 -3.37
CA GLY A 127 -10.60 -1.74 -2.05
C GLY A 127 -11.96 -1.08 -1.87
N LEU A 128 -12.37 -0.21 -2.80
CA LEU A 128 -13.69 0.43 -2.74
C LEU A 128 -14.82 -0.59 -2.80
N ASN A 129 -14.75 -1.57 -3.72
CA ASN A 129 -15.77 -2.61 -3.85
C ASN A 129 -15.84 -3.48 -2.60
N ILE A 130 -14.68 -3.80 -2.01
CA ILE A 130 -14.59 -4.55 -0.76
C ILE A 130 -15.26 -3.78 0.38
N LEU A 131 -14.95 -2.50 0.55
CA LEU A 131 -15.57 -1.64 1.57
C LEU A 131 -17.08 -1.52 1.37
N MET A 132 -17.54 -1.34 0.13
CA MET A 132 -18.98 -1.24 -0.19
C MET A 132 -19.72 -2.58 -0.05
N SER A 133 -19.02 -3.71 0.05
CA SER A 133 -19.62 -5.03 0.27
C SER A 133 -19.96 -5.32 1.73
N MET A 134 -19.64 -4.43 2.67
CA MET A 134 -20.00 -4.57 4.08
C MET A 134 -21.49 -4.89 4.24
N LYS A 135 -21.79 -5.86 5.12
CA LYS A 135 -23.18 -6.26 5.43
C LYS A 135 -23.89 -5.17 6.22
N GLY A 136 -25.20 -5.03 6.00
CA GLY A 136 -26.05 -4.06 6.67
C GLY A 136 -26.27 -2.77 5.88
N ASP A 137 -27.11 -1.88 6.43
CA ASP A 137 -27.54 -0.65 5.76
C ASP A 137 -26.51 0.49 5.90
N LYS A 138 -25.62 0.39 6.89
CA LYS A 138 -24.55 1.38 7.10
C LYS A 138 -23.43 1.13 6.09
N LYS A 139 -23.21 2.09 5.20
CA LYS A 139 -22.14 2.07 4.21
C LYS A 139 -21.13 3.19 4.50
N PRO A 140 -19.85 2.99 4.14
CA PRO A 140 -18.88 4.07 4.21
C PRO A 140 -19.36 5.28 3.40
N VAL A 141 -19.23 6.47 3.97
CA VAL A 141 -19.53 7.73 3.29
C VAL A 141 -18.22 8.36 2.85
N ALA A 142 -18.09 8.58 1.56
CA ALA A 142 -16.96 9.27 0.97
C ALA A 142 -17.11 10.80 1.18
N PHE A 143 -16.40 11.37 2.17
CA PHE A 143 -16.44 12.81 2.45
C PHE A 143 -15.09 13.41 2.86
N ILE A 144 -14.10 12.59 3.24
CA ILE A 144 -12.72 13.00 3.51
C ILE A 144 -11.82 12.15 2.60
N GLU A 145 -11.86 12.49 1.32
CA GLU A 145 -11.06 11.84 0.28
C GLU A 145 -10.10 12.87 -0.32
N ASP A 146 -9.09 12.37 -1.01
CA ASP A 146 -8.17 13.17 -1.81
C ASP A 146 -7.49 14.33 -1.07
N CYS A 147 -7.35 14.22 0.26
CA CYS A 147 -6.65 15.20 1.06
C CYS A 147 -5.14 15.06 0.85
N ALA A 148 -4.54 15.97 0.09
CA ALA A 148 -3.11 16.05 -0.08
C ALA A 148 -2.45 16.62 1.19
N VAL A 149 -1.58 15.83 1.82
CA VAL A 149 -0.84 16.21 3.03
C VAL A 149 0.64 16.05 2.77
N SER A 150 1.44 16.99 3.27
CA SER A 150 2.91 16.85 3.24
C SER A 150 3.33 15.57 3.94
N LEU A 151 4.33 14.87 3.39
CA LEU A 151 4.87 13.65 4.00
C LEU A 151 5.38 13.86 5.42
N ASP A 152 5.87 15.06 5.74
CA ASP A 152 6.32 15.40 7.09
C ASP A 152 5.18 15.44 8.12
N HIS A 153 3.96 15.66 7.67
CA HIS A 153 2.75 15.72 8.51
C HIS A 153 1.81 14.52 8.34
N LEU A 154 2.15 13.55 7.48
CA LEU A 154 1.26 12.44 7.15
C LEU A 154 0.89 11.61 8.39
N ALA A 155 1.85 11.25 9.21
CA ALA A 155 1.63 10.46 10.41
C ALA A 155 0.79 11.22 11.45
N GLU A 156 1.07 12.50 11.67
CA GLU A 156 0.30 13.36 12.58
C GLU A 156 -1.15 13.55 12.05
N TYR A 157 -1.31 13.82 10.76
CA TYR A 157 -2.62 13.97 10.14
C TYR A 157 -3.49 12.73 10.34
N THR A 158 -2.96 11.55 10.05
CA THR A 158 -3.71 10.30 10.21
C THR A 158 -4.03 9.98 11.66
N ALA A 159 -3.13 10.30 12.61
CA ALA A 159 -3.38 10.14 14.03
C ALA A 159 -4.52 11.05 14.51
N ARG A 160 -4.49 12.34 14.16
CA ARG A 160 -5.55 13.30 14.51
C ARG A 160 -6.90 12.94 13.88
N LEU A 161 -6.90 12.48 12.62
CA LEU A 161 -8.10 12.01 11.95
C LEU A 161 -8.74 10.83 12.68
N ASN A 162 -7.93 9.85 13.10
CA ASN A 162 -8.38 8.72 13.89
C ASN A 162 -8.94 9.11 15.26
N GLU A 163 -8.36 10.12 15.94
CA GLU A 163 -8.90 10.67 17.19
C GLU A 163 -10.29 11.29 16.98
N ILE A 164 -10.46 12.05 15.90
CA ILE A 164 -11.76 12.64 15.56
C ILE A 164 -12.80 11.54 15.34
N PHE A 165 -12.49 10.51 14.53
CA PHE A 165 -13.41 9.40 14.27
C PHE A 165 -13.77 8.58 15.51
N LYS A 166 -12.86 8.49 16.50
CA LYS A 166 -13.15 7.81 17.77
C LYS A 166 -14.08 8.64 18.67
N LYS A 167 -14.09 9.95 18.50
CA LYS A 167 -14.87 10.86 19.32
C LYS A 167 -16.33 10.98 18.86
N TYR A 168 -16.58 10.82 17.56
CA TYR A 168 -17.88 10.98 16.92
C TYR A 168 -18.35 9.69 16.23
#